data_ff33f7beac09bf4da2a8073cfb61d2a9
#
_entry.id   ff33f7beac09bf4da2a8073cfb61d2a9
#
_cell.length_a   1.000
_cell.length_b   1.000
_cell.length_c   1.000
_cell.angle_alpha   90.00
_cell.angle_beta   90.00
_cell.angle_gamma   90.00
#
_symmetry.space_group_name_H-M   'P 1'
#
loop_
_entity.id
_entity.type
_entity.pdbx_description
1 polymer ?
#
loop_
_entity_poly.entity_id
_entity_poly.type
_entity_poly.pdbx_seq_one_letter_code
_entity_poly.pdbx_strand_id
1 'polypeptide(L)'
;HVLTDRNIGGAGRWLLYYLKYHNREKFAVKVVLPHDSLLVAAVQALDVPVLAMEEMEDKSFDRKAFRALAKIFRAEKPDIVHTHASMTARMAARRARVPYIFNTKHCMEGAPGGLAKKILRREINAVFSDKIIAVSKAVRRSMIAGGTKPQEIAVVYNGIERIPIPSAEEKAALLSSFGGKAGEKAVGMVARLEEVKDHETFLLGAKKLLDKRKDVRF
;
A
#
# COMPACT_ATOMS: atom_id res chain seq x y z
N HIS A 1 -9.32 2.61 -9.58
CA HIS A 1 -8.08 2.21 -8.92
C HIS A 1 -7.52 0.94 -9.54
N VAL A 2 -6.20 0.80 -9.60
CA VAL A 2 -5.51 -0.40 -10.11
C VAL A 2 -4.49 -0.88 -9.09
N LEU A 3 -4.66 -2.12 -8.60
CA LEU A 3 -3.70 -2.81 -7.73
C LEU A 3 -3.31 -4.15 -8.34
N THR A 4 -2.05 -4.54 -8.12
CA THR A 4 -1.50 -5.83 -8.58
C THR A 4 -1.42 -6.86 -7.45
N ASP A 5 -1.74 -6.45 -6.23
CA ASP A 5 -1.64 -7.30 -5.03
C ASP A 5 -2.65 -8.46 -5.06
N ARG A 6 -2.17 -9.68 -4.84
CA ARG A 6 -3.02 -10.86 -4.61
C ARG A 6 -3.44 -11.01 -3.15
N ASN A 7 -2.64 -10.49 -2.22
CA ASN A 7 -2.90 -10.56 -0.78
C ASN A 7 -3.37 -9.20 -0.24
N ILE A 8 -4.05 -9.23 0.90
CA ILE A 8 -4.45 -7.99 1.61
C ILE A 8 -3.25 -7.45 2.39
N GLY A 9 -2.37 -6.74 1.67
CA GLY A 9 -1.25 -6.00 2.25
C GLY A 9 -1.62 -4.58 2.67
N GLY A 10 -0.61 -3.74 2.93
CA GLY A 10 -0.81 -2.34 3.33
C GLY A 10 -1.56 -1.50 2.29
N ALA A 11 -1.25 -1.68 1.00
CA ALA A 11 -1.95 -0.99 -0.09
C ALA A 11 -3.41 -1.44 -0.21
N GLY A 12 -3.66 -2.74 -0.07
CA GLY A 12 -5.03 -3.29 -0.09
C GLY A 12 -5.88 -2.78 1.07
N ARG A 13 -5.33 -2.76 2.31
CA ARG A 13 -6.04 -2.18 3.47
C ARG A 13 -6.34 -0.71 3.29
N TRP A 14 -5.38 0.06 2.77
CA TRP A 14 -5.60 1.47 2.43
C TRP A 14 -6.75 1.62 1.44
N LEU A 15 -6.78 0.79 0.39
CA LEU A 15 -7.85 0.83 -0.60
C LEU A 15 -9.21 0.56 0.04
N LEU A 16 -9.33 -0.47 0.89
CA LEU A 16 -10.58 -0.80 1.57
C LEU A 16 -11.07 0.35 2.46
N TYR A 17 -10.19 1.00 3.22
CA TYR A 17 -10.55 2.20 3.97
C TYR A 17 -10.99 3.34 3.07
N TYR A 18 -10.25 3.60 1.98
CA TYR A 18 -10.63 4.62 1.01
C TYR A 18 -12.02 4.34 0.43
N LEU A 19 -12.30 3.10 0.01
CA LEU A 19 -13.59 2.72 -0.56
C LEU A 19 -14.75 2.80 0.44
N LYS A 20 -14.48 2.55 1.72
CA LYS A 20 -15.47 2.69 2.78
C LYS A 20 -15.87 4.15 3.03
N TYR A 21 -14.94 5.09 2.91
CA TYR A 21 -15.12 6.49 3.32
C TYR A 21 -15.08 7.50 2.17
N HIS A 22 -14.86 7.09 0.92
CA HIS A 22 -14.84 8.04 -0.20
C HIS A 22 -16.23 8.67 -0.41
N ASN A 23 -16.24 9.89 -0.96
CA ASN A 23 -17.49 10.57 -1.28
C ASN A 23 -18.10 9.97 -2.55
N ARG A 24 -19.14 9.16 -2.40
CA ARG A 24 -19.84 8.45 -3.49
C ARG A 24 -20.67 9.38 -4.39
N GLU A 25 -21.02 10.57 -3.92
CA GLU A 25 -21.72 11.57 -4.74
C GLU A 25 -20.78 12.23 -5.75
N LYS A 26 -19.50 12.33 -5.41
CA LYS A 26 -18.46 12.95 -6.26
C LYS A 26 -17.69 11.96 -7.11
N PHE A 27 -17.54 10.72 -6.65
CA PHE A 27 -16.67 9.73 -7.28
C PHE A 27 -17.37 8.39 -7.47
N ALA A 28 -17.60 8.03 -8.73
CA ALA A 28 -17.95 6.66 -9.12
C ALA A 28 -16.67 5.83 -9.23
N VAL A 29 -16.41 4.95 -8.26
CA VAL A 29 -15.16 4.20 -8.18
C VAL A 29 -15.35 2.79 -8.73
N LYS A 30 -14.39 2.34 -9.55
CA LYS A 30 -14.19 0.95 -9.97
C LYS A 30 -12.77 0.51 -9.61
N VAL A 31 -12.58 -0.77 -9.33
CA VAL A 31 -11.28 -1.32 -8.97
C VAL A 31 -10.87 -2.40 -9.96
N VAL A 32 -9.66 -2.30 -10.48
CA VAL A 32 -9.03 -3.35 -11.30
C VAL A 32 -8.09 -4.16 -10.41
N LEU A 33 -8.32 -5.47 -10.36
CA LEU A 33 -7.56 -6.42 -9.53
C LEU A 33 -7.23 -7.68 -10.33
N PRO A 34 -6.17 -8.44 -9.96
CA PRO A 34 -6.04 -9.83 -10.37
C PRO A 34 -7.28 -10.63 -9.93
N HIS A 35 -7.75 -11.54 -10.78
CA HIS A 35 -8.97 -12.33 -10.50
C HIS A 35 -8.84 -13.19 -9.23
N ASP A 36 -7.62 -13.63 -8.91
CA ASP A 36 -7.24 -14.45 -7.76
C ASP A 36 -6.88 -13.61 -6.50
N SER A 37 -7.09 -12.30 -6.55
CA SER A 37 -6.80 -11.42 -5.40
C SER A 37 -7.83 -11.60 -4.28
N LEU A 38 -7.35 -11.75 -3.05
CA LEU A 38 -8.19 -11.76 -1.85
C LEU A 38 -8.96 -10.45 -1.64
N LEU A 39 -8.58 -9.38 -2.32
CA LEU A 39 -9.27 -8.09 -2.29
C LEU A 39 -10.60 -8.12 -3.06
N VAL A 40 -10.79 -9.04 -4.02
CA VAL A 40 -12.00 -9.06 -4.87
C VAL A 40 -13.26 -9.13 -4.02
N ALA A 41 -13.39 -10.14 -3.17
CA ALA A 41 -14.56 -10.29 -2.30
C ALA A 41 -14.72 -9.11 -1.32
N ALA A 42 -13.62 -8.61 -0.75
CA ALA A 42 -13.64 -7.51 0.20
C ALA A 42 -14.09 -6.17 -0.44
N VAL A 43 -13.71 -5.92 -1.70
CA VAL A 43 -14.12 -4.73 -2.46
C VAL A 43 -15.59 -4.85 -2.87
N GLN A 44 -16.02 -6.03 -3.34
CA GLN A 44 -17.42 -6.29 -3.69
C GLN A 44 -18.37 -6.14 -2.50
N ALA A 45 -17.94 -6.55 -1.30
CA ALA A 45 -18.70 -6.37 -0.05
C ALA A 45 -18.92 -4.89 0.32
N LEU A 46 -18.20 -3.95 -0.31
CA LEU A 46 -18.40 -2.50 -0.19
C LEU A 46 -19.25 -1.91 -1.33
N ASP A 47 -19.94 -2.73 -2.11
CA ASP A 47 -20.73 -2.33 -3.29
C ASP A 47 -19.91 -1.54 -4.34
N VAL A 48 -18.64 -1.91 -4.50
CA VAL A 48 -17.75 -1.30 -5.51
C VAL A 48 -17.49 -2.31 -6.63
N PRO A 49 -17.73 -1.94 -7.90
CA PRO A 49 -17.48 -2.83 -9.04
C PRO A 49 -15.99 -3.20 -9.15
N VAL A 50 -15.72 -4.50 -9.33
CA VAL A 50 -14.39 -5.04 -9.59
C VAL A 50 -14.28 -5.48 -11.05
N LEU A 51 -13.26 -5.00 -11.72
CA LEU A 51 -12.85 -5.43 -13.05
C LEU A 51 -11.70 -6.42 -12.88
N ALA A 52 -12.04 -7.71 -12.80
CA ALA A 52 -11.06 -8.77 -12.58
C ALA A 52 -10.24 -9.03 -13.85
N MET A 53 -8.92 -9.21 -13.69
CA MET A 53 -7.98 -9.52 -14.78
C MET A 53 -7.33 -10.89 -14.54
N GLU A 54 -7.34 -11.74 -15.55
CA GLU A 54 -6.72 -13.07 -15.47
C GLU A 54 -5.19 -13.02 -15.44
N GLU A 55 -4.61 -12.10 -16.19
CA GLU A 55 -3.16 -11.94 -16.29
C GLU A 55 -2.74 -10.56 -15.78
N MET A 56 -2.26 -10.50 -14.55
CA MET A 56 -1.70 -9.30 -13.94
C MET A 56 -0.55 -9.68 -13.01
N GLU A 57 0.66 -9.65 -13.54
CA GLU A 57 1.86 -9.95 -12.74
C GLU A 57 2.45 -8.66 -12.16
N ASP A 58 3.07 -8.79 -10.97
CA ASP A 58 3.82 -7.70 -10.33
C ASP A 58 5.20 -7.54 -10.97
N LYS A 59 5.20 -7.28 -12.28
CA LYS A 59 6.40 -6.97 -13.07
C LYS A 59 6.43 -5.49 -13.39
N SER A 60 7.64 -4.97 -13.58
CA SER A 60 7.84 -3.56 -13.99
C SER A 60 7.09 -3.23 -15.29
N PHE A 61 7.00 -4.19 -16.22
CA PHE A 61 6.18 -4.09 -17.43
C PHE A 61 5.69 -5.47 -17.86
N ASP A 62 4.37 -5.59 -18.02
CA ASP A 62 3.69 -6.76 -18.55
C ASP A 62 2.92 -6.38 -19.81
N ARG A 63 3.31 -6.99 -20.95
CA ARG A 63 2.74 -6.66 -22.26
C ARG A 63 1.29 -7.11 -22.43
N LYS A 64 0.91 -8.23 -21.80
CA LYS A 64 -0.46 -8.76 -21.85
C LYS A 64 -1.37 -7.89 -20.98
N ALA A 65 -0.97 -7.64 -19.72
CA ALA A 65 -1.67 -6.75 -18.83
C ALA A 65 -1.79 -5.33 -19.40
N PHE A 66 -0.77 -4.80 -20.07
CA PHE A 66 -0.83 -3.50 -20.75
C PHE A 66 -1.96 -3.43 -21.78
N ARG A 67 -2.08 -4.45 -22.63
CA ARG A 67 -3.13 -4.49 -23.67
C ARG A 67 -4.52 -4.61 -23.07
N ALA A 68 -4.69 -5.46 -22.07
CA ALA A 68 -5.94 -5.66 -21.34
C ALA A 68 -6.38 -4.39 -20.61
N LEU A 69 -5.48 -3.76 -19.85
CA LEU A 69 -5.73 -2.49 -19.17
C LEU A 69 -6.08 -1.37 -20.14
N ALA A 70 -5.36 -1.24 -21.25
CA ALA A 70 -5.67 -0.24 -22.26
C ALA A 70 -7.04 -0.46 -22.92
N LYS A 71 -7.49 -1.72 -23.06
CA LYS A 71 -8.85 -2.05 -23.53
C LYS A 71 -9.90 -1.66 -22.48
N ILE A 72 -9.67 -2.01 -21.23
CA ILE A 72 -10.53 -1.63 -20.08
C ILE A 72 -10.68 -0.11 -20.04
N PHE A 73 -9.58 0.64 -20.01
CA PHE A 73 -9.65 2.11 -19.88
C PHE A 73 -10.32 2.81 -21.08
N ARG A 74 -10.24 2.25 -22.27
CA ARG A 74 -10.98 2.77 -23.44
C ARG A 74 -12.48 2.49 -23.35
N ALA A 75 -12.87 1.34 -22.81
CA ALA A 75 -14.27 0.97 -22.62
C ALA A 75 -14.91 1.77 -21.47
N GLU A 76 -14.21 1.84 -20.35
CA GLU A 76 -14.71 2.47 -19.13
C GLU A 76 -14.60 4.01 -19.14
N LYS A 77 -13.69 4.57 -19.96
CA LYS A 77 -13.41 6.01 -20.10
C LYS A 77 -13.29 6.74 -18.76
N PRO A 78 -12.42 6.28 -17.83
CA PRO A 78 -12.29 6.92 -16.53
C PRO A 78 -11.69 8.32 -16.67
N ASP A 79 -12.15 9.26 -15.86
CA ASP A 79 -11.52 10.58 -15.73
C ASP A 79 -10.18 10.49 -15.00
N ILE A 80 -10.08 9.56 -14.06
CA ILE A 80 -8.89 9.36 -13.22
C ILE A 80 -8.52 7.88 -13.20
N VAL A 81 -7.28 7.55 -13.49
CA VAL A 81 -6.67 6.26 -13.15
C VAL A 81 -5.69 6.44 -12.01
N HIS A 82 -5.98 5.81 -10.88
CA HIS A 82 -5.11 5.82 -9.72
C HIS A 82 -4.44 4.46 -9.56
N THR A 83 -3.13 4.40 -9.72
CA THR A 83 -2.35 3.17 -9.62
C THR A 83 -1.63 3.08 -8.29
N HIS A 84 -1.43 1.86 -7.81
CA HIS A 84 -0.63 1.57 -6.63
C HIS A 84 0.66 0.86 -7.05
N ALA A 85 1.65 1.68 -7.42
CA ALA A 85 2.99 1.30 -7.90
C ALA A 85 3.05 0.62 -9.30
N SER A 86 1.95 0.32 -9.97
CA SER A 86 1.96 -0.36 -11.28
C SER A 86 2.41 0.56 -12.42
N MET A 87 3.58 0.28 -12.99
CA MET A 87 4.08 0.98 -14.18
C MET A 87 3.26 0.62 -15.42
N THR A 88 2.93 -0.67 -15.59
CA THR A 88 2.11 -1.16 -16.71
C THR A 88 0.76 -0.43 -16.77
N ALA A 89 0.10 -0.24 -15.62
CA ALA A 89 -1.18 0.46 -15.57
C ALA A 89 -1.08 1.95 -15.94
N ARG A 90 -0.02 2.64 -15.49
CA ARG A 90 0.22 4.04 -15.87
C ARG A 90 0.44 4.20 -17.38
N MET A 91 1.25 3.32 -17.97
CA MET A 91 1.48 3.31 -19.42
C MET A 91 0.19 3.02 -20.21
N ALA A 92 -0.62 2.06 -19.74
CA ALA A 92 -1.90 1.72 -20.34
C ALA A 92 -2.90 2.89 -20.27
N ALA A 93 -2.96 3.58 -19.13
CA ALA A 93 -3.80 4.77 -18.95
C ALA A 93 -3.38 5.90 -19.90
N ARG A 94 -2.08 6.19 -20.03
CA ARG A 94 -1.57 7.19 -20.97
C ARG A 94 -1.89 6.82 -22.42
N ARG A 95 -1.75 5.52 -22.79
CA ARG A 95 -2.11 5.00 -24.12
C ARG A 95 -3.61 5.09 -24.42
N ALA A 96 -4.45 4.97 -23.39
CA ALA A 96 -5.90 5.12 -23.47
C ALA A 96 -6.36 6.59 -23.41
N ARG A 97 -5.44 7.55 -23.25
CA ARG A 97 -5.70 8.99 -23.12
C ARG A 97 -6.56 9.34 -21.91
N VAL A 98 -6.35 8.64 -20.78
CA VAL A 98 -6.98 8.99 -19.52
C VAL A 98 -6.54 10.40 -19.10
N PRO A 99 -7.46 11.31 -18.73
CA PRO A 99 -7.14 12.70 -18.41
C PRO A 99 -6.16 12.85 -17.25
N TYR A 100 -6.36 12.10 -16.15
CA TYR A 100 -5.52 12.18 -14.96
C TYR A 100 -5.00 10.83 -14.52
N ILE A 101 -3.69 10.74 -14.30
CA ILE A 101 -3.02 9.50 -13.87
C ILE A 101 -2.29 9.78 -12.56
N PHE A 102 -2.78 9.18 -11.48
CA PHE A 102 -2.17 9.25 -10.16
C PHE A 102 -1.46 7.95 -9.82
N ASN A 103 -0.40 8.07 -9.02
CA ASN A 103 0.36 6.92 -8.57
C ASN A 103 0.71 7.05 -7.08
N THR A 104 0.24 6.13 -6.24
CA THR A 104 0.61 6.09 -4.82
C THR A 104 1.77 5.13 -4.59
N LYS A 105 2.78 5.60 -3.88
CA LYS A 105 3.90 4.80 -3.38
C LYS A 105 3.70 4.47 -1.90
N HIS A 106 3.59 3.18 -1.60
CA HIS A 106 3.34 2.66 -0.24
C HIS A 106 4.62 2.28 0.51
N CYS A 107 5.76 2.16 -0.16
CA CYS A 107 7.05 1.84 0.44
C CYS A 107 8.15 2.74 -0.10
N MET A 108 9.27 2.80 0.62
CA MET A 108 10.46 3.51 0.16
C MET A 108 10.99 2.86 -1.12
N GLU A 109 11.53 3.67 -1.99
CA GLU A 109 12.29 3.17 -3.14
C GLU A 109 13.65 2.65 -2.65
N GLY A 110 14.14 1.59 -3.29
CA GLY A 110 15.48 1.06 -3.03
C GLY A 110 16.58 2.11 -3.24
N ALA A 111 17.82 1.75 -2.92
CA ALA A 111 18.96 2.63 -3.03
C ALA A 111 18.98 3.37 -4.39
N PRO A 112 19.26 4.67 -4.37
CA PRO A 112 19.29 5.46 -5.60
C PRO A 112 20.37 4.93 -6.54
N GLY A 113 19.99 4.56 -7.76
CA GLY A 113 20.91 4.16 -8.80
C GLY A 113 21.80 5.33 -9.26
N GLY A 114 22.76 5.07 -10.15
CA GLY A 114 23.56 6.10 -10.80
C GLY A 114 22.72 7.17 -11.51
N LEU A 115 23.39 8.26 -11.93
CA LEU A 115 22.73 9.44 -12.52
C LEU A 115 21.79 9.09 -13.69
N ALA A 116 22.19 8.19 -14.58
CA ALA A 116 21.36 7.77 -15.71
C ALA A 116 20.01 7.15 -15.26
N LYS A 117 20.03 6.30 -14.22
CA LYS A 117 18.80 5.72 -13.66
C LYS A 117 17.89 6.77 -13.02
N LYS A 118 18.46 7.79 -12.38
CA LYS A 118 17.71 8.91 -11.80
C LYS A 118 17.03 9.74 -12.88
N ILE A 119 17.75 10.06 -13.95
CA ILE A 119 17.18 10.79 -15.10
C ILE A 119 16.07 9.97 -15.74
N LEU A 120 16.31 8.70 -16.04
CA LEU A 120 15.28 7.82 -16.62
C LEU A 120 14.03 7.75 -15.75
N ARG A 121 14.17 7.58 -14.44
CA ARG A 121 13.05 7.54 -13.51
C ARG A 121 12.26 8.86 -13.49
N ARG A 122 12.98 9.98 -13.51
CA ARG A 122 12.38 11.31 -13.59
C ARG A 122 11.50 11.45 -14.84
N GLU A 123 12.03 11.10 -16.01
CA GLU A 123 11.29 11.22 -17.27
C GLU A 123 10.08 10.25 -17.31
N ILE A 124 10.28 9.01 -16.85
CA ILE A 124 9.19 8.04 -16.72
C ILE A 124 8.05 8.58 -15.83
N ASN A 125 8.39 9.14 -14.69
CA ASN A 125 7.37 9.68 -13.78
C ASN A 125 6.66 10.90 -14.39
N ALA A 126 7.39 11.81 -15.02
CA ALA A 126 6.82 12.97 -15.67
C ALA A 126 5.89 12.62 -16.84
N VAL A 127 6.24 11.57 -17.62
CA VAL A 127 5.42 11.15 -18.77
C VAL A 127 4.19 10.36 -18.35
N PHE A 128 4.32 9.48 -17.34
CA PHE A 128 3.28 8.50 -17.02
C PHE A 128 2.52 8.78 -15.71
N SER A 129 2.71 9.94 -15.09
CA SER A 129 1.93 10.34 -13.91
C SER A 129 1.76 11.85 -13.89
N ASP A 130 0.55 12.31 -13.69
CA ASP A 130 0.27 13.74 -13.50
C ASP A 130 0.53 14.16 -12.05
N LYS A 131 0.38 13.23 -11.10
CA LYS A 131 0.75 13.42 -9.70
C LYS A 131 1.15 12.11 -9.05
N ILE A 132 2.10 12.20 -8.14
CA ILE A 132 2.58 11.08 -7.36
C ILE A 132 2.27 11.33 -5.89
N ILE A 133 1.72 10.33 -5.21
CA ILE A 133 1.37 10.40 -3.80
C ILE A 133 2.36 9.55 -3.03
N ALA A 134 3.04 10.16 -2.06
CA ALA A 134 3.87 9.47 -1.09
C ALA A 134 3.11 9.34 0.23
N VAL A 135 3.02 8.13 0.78
CA VAL A 135 2.28 7.88 2.03
C VAL A 135 2.98 8.41 3.28
N SER A 136 4.18 8.92 3.15
CA SER A 136 4.93 9.55 4.25
C SER A 136 6.03 10.50 3.75
N LYS A 137 6.52 11.37 4.64
CA LYS A 137 7.70 12.20 4.36
C LYS A 137 8.95 11.36 4.06
N ALA A 138 9.08 10.18 4.67
CA ALA A 138 10.19 9.27 4.40
C ALA A 138 10.13 8.72 2.97
N VAL A 139 8.96 8.25 2.52
CA VAL A 139 8.74 7.81 1.14
C VAL A 139 9.01 8.96 0.16
N ARG A 140 8.50 10.17 0.44
CA ARG A 140 8.81 11.34 -0.39
C ARG A 140 10.31 11.61 -0.52
N ARG A 141 11.05 11.57 0.60
CA ARG A 141 12.52 11.76 0.57
C ARG A 141 13.22 10.70 -0.26
N SER A 142 12.85 9.42 -0.13
CA SER A 142 13.44 8.33 -0.94
C SER A 142 13.18 8.52 -2.43
N MET A 143 11.99 8.97 -2.81
CA MET A 143 11.64 9.25 -4.21
C MET A 143 12.44 10.42 -4.78
N ILE A 144 12.64 11.50 -4.03
CA ILE A 144 13.49 12.64 -4.43
C ILE A 144 14.93 12.18 -4.60
N ALA A 145 15.46 11.41 -3.66
CA ALA A 145 16.80 10.81 -3.77
C ALA A 145 16.93 9.91 -5.01
N GLY A 146 15.83 9.23 -5.39
CA GLY A 146 15.72 8.41 -6.59
C GLY A 146 15.57 9.19 -7.90
N GLY A 147 15.43 10.53 -7.85
CA GLY A 147 15.38 11.40 -9.02
C GLY A 147 14.00 11.98 -9.36
N THR A 148 12.93 11.65 -8.62
CA THR A 148 11.59 12.23 -8.84
C THR A 148 11.60 13.71 -8.40
N LYS A 149 10.99 14.59 -9.19
CA LYS A 149 10.94 16.02 -8.88
C LYS A 149 10.05 16.29 -7.65
N PRO A 150 10.49 17.12 -6.69
CA PRO A 150 9.74 17.41 -5.47
C PRO A 150 8.32 17.94 -5.68
N GLN A 151 8.10 18.73 -6.73
CA GLN A 151 6.81 19.32 -7.07
C GLN A 151 5.80 18.31 -7.66
N GLU A 152 6.26 17.17 -8.15
CA GLU A 152 5.42 16.09 -8.65
C GLU A 152 4.85 15.23 -7.51
N ILE A 153 5.41 15.35 -6.27
CA ILE A 153 5.09 14.48 -5.14
C ILE A 153 4.26 15.23 -4.10
N ALA A 154 3.05 14.78 -3.87
CA ALA A 154 2.24 15.13 -2.71
C ALA A 154 2.45 14.12 -1.57
N VAL A 155 2.44 14.58 -0.32
CA VAL A 155 2.41 13.68 0.84
C VAL A 155 0.99 13.57 1.33
N VAL A 156 0.43 12.35 1.30
CA VAL A 156 -0.88 12.05 1.87
C VAL A 156 -0.71 10.84 2.78
N TYR A 157 -0.84 11.06 4.08
CA TYR A 157 -0.71 9.99 5.06
C TYR A 157 -1.88 9.01 4.95
N ASN A 158 -1.62 7.74 5.20
CA ASN A 158 -2.68 6.75 5.27
C ASN A 158 -3.59 7.04 6.47
N GLY A 159 -4.89 7.10 6.24
CA GLY A 159 -5.90 7.10 7.29
C GLY A 159 -6.15 5.69 7.80
N ILE A 160 -6.48 5.59 9.08
CA ILE A 160 -6.98 4.36 9.71
C ILE A 160 -8.23 4.68 10.52
N GLU A 161 -9.04 3.68 10.74
CA GLU A 161 -10.16 3.81 11.69
C GLU A 161 -9.66 4.01 13.11
N ARG A 162 -10.44 4.71 13.91
CA ARG A 162 -10.18 4.82 15.34
C ARG A 162 -10.36 3.44 15.98
N ILE A 163 -9.29 2.90 16.51
CA ILE A 163 -9.31 1.64 17.25
C ILE A 163 -9.85 1.94 18.65
N PRO A 164 -10.94 1.27 19.11
CA PRO A 164 -11.42 1.43 20.45
C PRO A 164 -10.34 1.01 21.46
N ILE A 165 -10.21 1.79 22.52
CA ILE A 165 -9.29 1.45 23.62
C ILE A 165 -9.99 0.36 24.45
N PRO A 166 -9.41 -0.85 24.56
CA PRO A 166 -10.01 -1.91 25.34
C PRO A 166 -10.08 -1.57 26.83
N SER A 167 -11.07 -2.08 27.54
CA SER A 167 -11.24 -1.89 28.97
C SER A 167 -10.06 -2.50 29.77
N ALA A 168 -9.97 -2.20 31.05
CA ALA A 168 -8.95 -2.78 31.91
C ALA A 168 -9.12 -4.31 32.04
N GLU A 169 -10.40 -4.77 32.09
CA GLU A 169 -10.77 -6.19 32.16
C GLU A 169 -10.39 -6.93 30.88
N GLU A 170 -10.70 -6.35 29.70
CA GLU A 170 -10.31 -6.92 28.39
C GLU A 170 -8.79 -7.03 28.26
N LYS A 171 -8.05 -6.01 28.69
CA LYS A 171 -6.57 -6.04 28.71
C LYS A 171 -6.03 -7.12 29.63
N ALA A 172 -6.61 -7.27 30.83
CA ALA A 172 -6.20 -8.29 31.79
C ALA A 172 -6.50 -9.70 31.27
N ALA A 173 -7.69 -9.91 30.69
CA ALA A 173 -8.07 -11.18 30.08
C ALA A 173 -7.13 -11.54 28.91
N LEU A 174 -6.81 -10.59 28.03
CA LEU A 174 -5.87 -10.79 26.92
C LEU A 174 -4.46 -11.12 27.44
N LEU A 175 -3.96 -10.38 28.44
CA LEU A 175 -2.66 -10.64 29.04
C LEU A 175 -2.61 -12.07 29.63
N SER A 176 -3.65 -12.46 30.36
CA SER A 176 -3.78 -13.79 30.94
C SER A 176 -3.81 -14.90 29.89
N SER A 177 -4.46 -14.68 28.76
CA SER A 177 -4.51 -15.67 27.66
C SER A 177 -3.13 -15.99 27.06
N PHE A 178 -2.19 -15.07 27.18
CA PHE A 178 -0.78 -15.27 26.83
C PHE A 178 0.07 -15.73 28.04
N GLY A 179 -0.55 -16.16 29.13
CA GLY A 179 0.14 -16.61 30.36
C GLY A 179 0.76 -15.45 31.17
N GLY A 180 0.34 -14.20 30.92
CA GLY A 180 0.79 -13.04 31.68
C GLY A 180 0.08 -12.94 33.04
N LYS A 181 0.72 -12.25 33.98
CA LYS A 181 0.21 -12.04 35.34
C LYS A 181 -0.26 -10.59 35.53
N ALA A 182 -1.14 -10.38 36.48
CA ALA A 182 -1.58 -9.03 36.84
C ALA A 182 -0.37 -8.14 37.20
N GLY A 183 -0.35 -6.93 36.64
CA GLY A 183 0.75 -5.97 36.84
C GLY A 183 1.92 -6.11 35.86
N GLU A 184 2.00 -7.18 35.08
CA GLU A 184 3.00 -7.29 34.01
C GLU A 184 2.66 -6.36 32.84
N LYS A 185 3.68 -5.87 32.17
CA LYS A 185 3.57 -5.10 30.92
C LYS A 185 3.78 -6.04 29.74
N ALA A 186 2.82 -6.06 28.80
CA ALA A 186 2.95 -6.82 27.56
C ALA A 186 3.63 -5.99 26.48
N VAL A 187 4.62 -6.56 25.80
CA VAL A 187 5.25 -6.02 24.60
C VAL A 187 5.16 -7.07 23.53
N GLY A 188 4.39 -6.81 22.47
CA GLY A 188 4.15 -7.76 21.40
C GLY A 188 4.60 -7.24 20.03
N MET A 189 4.96 -8.16 19.15
CA MET A 189 5.21 -7.88 17.74
C MET A 189 4.29 -8.75 16.88
N VAL A 190 3.49 -8.09 16.03
CA VAL A 190 2.64 -8.76 15.04
C VAL A 190 3.13 -8.36 13.65
N ALA A 191 3.87 -9.24 12.99
CA ALA A 191 4.45 -8.97 11.69
C ALA A 191 4.67 -10.26 10.89
N ARG A 192 4.79 -10.15 9.56
CA ARG A 192 5.22 -11.26 8.71
C ARG A 192 6.67 -11.62 9.04
N LEU A 193 7.03 -12.89 8.92
CA LEU A 193 8.42 -13.35 9.07
C LEU A 193 9.22 -12.97 7.83
N GLU A 194 9.64 -11.70 7.78
CA GLU A 194 10.44 -11.13 6.70
C GLU A 194 11.58 -10.32 7.31
N GLU A 195 12.72 -10.30 6.64
CA GLU A 195 13.93 -9.61 7.07
C GLU A 195 13.67 -8.13 7.43
N VAL A 196 12.87 -7.43 6.61
CA VAL A 196 12.49 -6.01 6.82
C VAL A 196 11.72 -5.76 8.12
N LYS A 197 11.20 -6.80 8.78
CA LYS A 197 10.50 -6.71 10.08
C LYS A 197 11.42 -6.88 11.27
N ASP A 198 12.62 -7.40 11.05
CA ASP A 198 13.71 -7.47 12.01
C ASP A 198 13.32 -8.12 13.36
N HIS A 199 12.75 -9.33 13.25
CA HIS A 199 12.37 -10.14 14.43
C HIS A 199 13.56 -10.45 15.33
N GLU A 200 14.76 -10.57 14.75
CA GLU A 200 15.99 -10.86 15.50
C GLU A 200 16.31 -9.73 16.48
N THR A 201 16.32 -8.47 16.03
CA THR A 201 16.53 -7.32 16.92
C THR A 201 15.47 -7.26 18.00
N PHE A 202 14.18 -7.56 17.69
CA PHE A 202 13.13 -7.62 18.69
C PHE A 202 13.41 -8.67 19.77
N LEU A 203 13.78 -9.90 19.40
CA LEU A 203 14.07 -11.00 20.30
C LEU A 203 15.32 -10.72 21.16
N LEU A 204 16.38 -10.20 20.55
CA LEU A 204 17.60 -9.82 21.27
C LEU A 204 17.33 -8.67 22.26
N GLY A 205 16.52 -7.70 21.88
CA GLY A 205 16.06 -6.63 22.76
C GLY A 205 15.23 -7.15 23.93
N ALA A 206 14.30 -8.08 23.66
CA ALA A 206 13.49 -8.74 24.67
C ALA A 206 14.35 -9.47 25.70
N LYS A 207 15.31 -10.28 25.23
CA LYS A 207 16.26 -10.98 26.11
C LYS A 207 17.00 -10.01 27.05
N LYS A 208 17.59 -8.95 26.50
CA LYS A 208 18.32 -7.94 27.28
C LYS A 208 17.42 -7.22 28.31
N LEU A 209 16.14 -7.02 28.00
CA LEU A 209 15.22 -6.39 28.93
C LEU A 209 14.79 -7.33 30.04
N LEU A 210 14.55 -8.62 29.74
CA LEU A 210 14.20 -9.65 30.74
C LEU A 210 15.32 -9.92 31.74
N ASP A 211 16.58 -9.68 31.39
CA ASP A 211 17.70 -9.73 32.34
C ASP A 211 17.60 -8.62 33.41
N LYS A 212 16.99 -7.48 33.08
CA LYS A 212 16.88 -6.30 33.94
C LYS A 212 15.51 -6.14 34.60
N ARG A 213 14.45 -6.67 33.99
CA ARG A 213 13.06 -6.50 34.44
C ARG A 213 12.32 -7.84 34.43
N LYS A 214 11.55 -8.07 35.50
CA LYS A 214 10.73 -9.27 35.65
C LYS A 214 9.23 -9.00 35.52
N ASP A 215 8.86 -7.72 35.37
CA ASP A 215 7.49 -7.26 35.22
C ASP A 215 7.10 -7.03 33.75
N VAL A 216 7.83 -7.61 32.80
CA VAL A 216 7.56 -7.49 31.35
C VAL A 216 7.43 -8.87 30.75
N ARG A 217 6.48 -9.01 29.83
CA ARG A 217 6.24 -10.19 29.00
C ARG A 217 6.31 -9.83 27.52
N PHE A 218 6.91 -10.72 26.72
CA PHE A 218 7.04 -10.58 25.27
C PHE A 218 6.25 -11.65 24.54
#